data_7192717b69df2dd19eaea5b8e2cc59ef
#
_entry.id   7192717b69df2dd19eaea5b8e2cc59ef
#
_cell.length_a   1.000
_cell.length_b   1.000
_cell.length_c   1.000
_cell.angle_alpha   90.00
_cell.angle_beta   90.00
_cell.angle_gamma   90.00
#
_symmetry.space_group_name_H-M   'P 1'
#
loop_
_entity.id
_entity.type
_entity.pdbx_description
1 polymer ?
#
loop_
_entity_poly.entity_id
_entity_poly.type
_entity_poly.pdbx_seq_one_letter_code
_entity_poly.pdbx_strand_id
1 'polypeptide(L)'
;FYLNLQTDTQQNAYILRDGERNVPEALKIALSGGNKLQDILTSNFLVGRTGNEILKMTRAQSTASGIGPIIYTHPIGFHGHGAGTTIGMWDKQEGVPGDGDYPMHQNTAYSIELTALVDVPDSWSVEPMKMKLEQDGFFDGENFKYIAGRQTKYHIIDPKRGQPDE
;
A
#
# COMPACT_ATOMS: atom_id res chain seq x y z
N PHE A 1 3.52 9.42 19.87
CA PHE A 1 4.97 9.16 19.78
C PHE A 1 5.43 8.30 20.94
N TYR A 2 5.95 7.12 20.71
CA TYR A 2 6.61 6.29 21.71
C TYR A 2 8.10 6.22 21.36
N LEU A 3 8.97 6.64 22.25
CA LEU A 3 10.42 6.71 22.04
C LEU A 3 10.83 7.49 20.77
N ASN A 4 10.05 8.48 20.37
CA ASN A 4 10.24 9.24 19.13
C ASN A 4 10.18 8.39 17.84
N LEU A 5 9.60 7.20 17.89
CA LEU A 5 9.32 6.39 16.71
C LEU A 5 8.04 6.89 16.03
N GLN A 6 8.12 7.03 14.73
CA GLN A 6 6.99 7.35 13.86
C GLN A 6 6.46 6.08 13.21
N THR A 7 5.17 6.07 12.91
CA THR A 7 4.52 5.10 12.04
C THR A 7 3.83 5.86 10.93
N ASP A 8 3.71 5.23 9.77
CA ASP A 8 3.02 5.79 8.61
C ASP A 8 2.14 4.71 8.01
N THR A 9 0.88 4.66 8.49
CA THR A 9 -0.01 3.56 8.16
C THR A 9 -1.42 4.06 7.86
N GLN A 10 -2.08 3.45 6.85
CA GLN A 10 -3.49 3.64 6.55
C GLN A 10 -4.19 2.29 6.46
N GLN A 11 -5.40 2.23 6.96
CA GLN A 11 -6.25 1.05 6.88
C GLN A 11 -7.66 1.43 6.43
N ASN A 12 -8.30 0.49 5.74
CA ASN A 12 -9.65 0.67 5.20
C ASN A 12 -10.69 0.05 6.14
N ALA A 13 -11.79 0.76 6.35
CA ALA A 13 -12.96 0.26 7.03
C ALA A 13 -14.18 0.31 6.12
N TYR A 14 -15.17 -0.53 6.38
CA TYR A 14 -16.45 -0.53 5.70
C TYR A 14 -17.59 -0.37 6.71
N ILE A 15 -18.42 0.64 6.49
CA ILE A 15 -19.62 0.85 7.29
C ILE A 15 -20.77 0.06 6.65
N LEU A 16 -21.33 -0.91 7.36
CA LEU A 16 -22.44 -1.70 6.88
C LEU A 16 -23.66 -0.82 6.60
N ARG A 17 -24.28 -1.05 5.45
CA ARG A 17 -25.58 -0.49 5.12
C ARG A 17 -26.69 -1.34 5.74
N ASP A 18 -27.90 -0.82 5.77
CA ASP A 18 -29.06 -1.56 6.29
C ASP A 18 -29.25 -2.90 5.57
N GLY A 19 -29.31 -3.97 6.36
CA GLY A 19 -29.46 -5.34 5.87
C GLY A 19 -28.16 -6.03 5.44
N GLU A 20 -27.05 -5.31 5.35
CA GLU A 20 -25.75 -5.92 5.05
C GLU A 20 -25.15 -6.60 6.29
N ARG A 21 -24.44 -7.71 6.06
CA ARG A 21 -23.71 -8.44 7.11
C ARG A 21 -22.22 -8.56 6.81
N ASN A 22 -21.81 -8.23 5.59
CA ASN A 22 -20.46 -8.41 5.11
C ASN A 22 -20.08 -7.29 4.13
N VAL A 23 -18.78 -7.12 3.95
CA VAL A 23 -18.21 -6.22 2.93
C VAL A 23 -18.60 -6.73 1.53
N PRO A 24 -19.04 -5.85 0.62
CA PRO A 24 -19.31 -6.18 -0.78
C PRO A 24 -18.11 -6.82 -1.48
N GLU A 25 -18.39 -7.75 -2.41
CA GLU A 25 -17.34 -8.50 -3.09
C GLU A 25 -16.40 -7.61 -3.90
N ALA A 26 -16.93 -6.58 -4.56
CA ALA A 26 -16.13 -5.61 -5.30
C ALA A 26 -15.01 -4.97 -4.44
N LEU A 27 -15.31 -4.64 -3.20
CA LEU A 27 -14.31 -4.08 -2.27
C LEU A 27 -13.26 -5.11 -1.86
N LYS A 28 -13.63 -6.37 -1.70
CA LYS A 28 -12.68 -7.45 -1.40
C LYS A 28 -11.74 -7.70 -2.58
N ILE A 29 -12.27 -7.68 -3.80
CA ILE A 29 -11.47 -7.76 -5.04
C ILE A 29 -10.46 -6.61 -5.09
N ALA A 30 -10.91 -5.38 -4.84
CA ALA A 30 -10.04 -4.21 -4.84
C ALA A 30 -8.93 -4.31 -3.79
N LEU A 31 -9.26 -4.73 -2.55
CA LEU A 31 -8.27 -4.94 -1.49
C LEU A 31 -7.26 -6.03 -1.85
N SER A 32 -7.72 -7.13 -2.46
CA SER A 32 -6.84 -8.19 -2.94
C SER A 32 -5.88 -7.69 -4.02
N GLY A 33 -6.37 -6.84 -4.95
CA GLY A 33 -5.53 -6.18 -5.95
C GLY A 33 -4.50 -5.26 -5.33
N GLY A 34 -4.87 -4.49 -4.31
CA GLY A 34 -3.93 -3.66 -3.53
C GLY A 34 -2.85 -4.48 -2.85
N ASN A 35 -3.22 -5.59 -2.19
CA ASN A 35 -2.25 -6.51 -1.58
C ASN A 35 -1.32 -7.14 -2.63
N LYS A 36 -1.84 -7.49 -3.80
CA LYS A 36 -1.01 -8.01 -4.90
C LYS A 36 0.00 -6.97 -5.39
N LEU A 37 -0.39 -5.70 -5.47
CA LEU A 37 0.53 -4.62 -5.81
C LEU A 37 1.63 -4.46 -4.75
N GLN A 38 1.30 -4.57 -3.46
CA GLN A 38 2.29 -4.57 -2.39
C GLN A 38 3.28 -5.74 -2.51
N ASP A 39 2.80 -6.95 -2.86
CA ASP A 39 3.67 -8.11 -3.08
C ASP A 39 4.62 -7.90 -4.25
N ILE A 40 4.12 -7.35 -5.37
CA ILE A 40 4.94 -7.03 -6.55
C ILE A 40 6.01 -5.99 -6.19
N LEU A 41 5.63 -4.94 -5.48
CA LEU A 41 6.55 -3.88 -5.06
C LEU A 41 7.68 -4.45 -4.19
N THR A 42 7.33 -5.15 -3.12
CA THR A 42 8.30 -5.64 -2.14
C THR A 42 9.18 -6.77 -2.70
N SER A 43 8.70 -7.54 -3.68
CA SER A 43 9.50 -8.53 -4.39
C SER A 43 10.63 -7.92 -5.26
N ASN A 44 10.53 -6.63 -5.56
CA ASN A 44 11.57 -5.90 -6.27
C ASN A 44 12.63 -5.27 -5.35
N PHE A 45 12.49 -5.37 -4.03
CA PHE A 45 13.47 -4.88 -3.08
C PHE A 45 14.77 -5.67 -3.20
N LEU A 46 15.86 -4.96 -3.41
CA LEU A 46 17.20 -5.53 -3.55
C LEU A 46 18.24 -4.48 -3.14
N VAL A 47 19.17 -4.84 -2.29
CA VAL A 47 20.28 -3.96 -1.91
C VAL A 47 21.02 -3.48 -3.15
N GLY A 48 21.25 -2.18 -3.24
CA GLY A 48 21.92 -1.53 -4.36
C GLY A 48 21.01 -1.13 -5.52
N ARG A 49 19.77 -1.63 -5.60
CA ARG A 49 18.79 -1.21 -6.61
C ARG A 49 18.24 0.17 -6.24
N THR A 50 18.18 1.08 -7.20
CA THR A 50 17.63 2.42 -6.99
C THR A 50 16.11 2.42 -6.86
N GLY A 51 15.55 3.44 -6.22
CA GLY A 51 14.10 3.62 -6.13
C GLY A 51 13.44 3.73 -7.51
N ASN A 52 14.10 4.40 -8.46
CA ASN A 52 13.59 4.54 -9.82
C ASN A 52 13.59 3.20 -10.59
N GLU A 53 14.58 2.33 -10.37
CA GLU A 53 14.58 0.98 -10.94
C GLU A 53 13.47 0.12 -10.35
N ILE A 54 13.27 0.16 -9.02
CA ILE A 54 12.19 -0.56 -8.34
C ILE A 54 10.84 -0.07 -8.85
N LEU A 55 10.64 1.25 -8.94
CA LEU A 55 9.41 1.86 -9.47
C LEU A 55 9.10 1.35 -10.88
N LYS A 56 10.08 1.41 -11.78
CA LYS A 56 9.94 0.98 -13.18
C LYS A 56 9.55 -0.51 -13.27
N MET A 57 10.25 -1.36 -12.52
CA MET A 57 9.99 -2.81 -12.51
C MET A 57 8.61 -3.12 -11.94
N THR A 58 8.26 -2.51 -10.81
CA THR A 58 6.96 -2.69 -10.15
C THR A 58 5.83 -2.27 -11.07
N ARG A 59 5.92 -1.11 -11.70
CA ARG A 59 4.90 -0.61 -12.62
C ARG A 59 4.70 -1.55 -13.82
N ALA A 60 5.79 -2.01 -14.43
CA ALA A 60 5.71 -2.95 -15.56
C ALA A 60 5.04 -4.27 -15.18
N GLN A 61 5.43 -4.88 -14.05
CA GLN A 61 4.89 -6.15 -13.56
C GLN A 61 3.42 -6.02 -13.13
N SER A 62 3.07 -4.92 -12.48
CA SER A 62 1.69 -4.66 -12.04
C SER A 62 0.75 -4.46 -13.21
N THR A 63 1.15 -3.66 -14.21
CA THR A 63 0.38 -3.45 -15.44
C THR A 63 0.18 -4.77 -16.19
N ALA A 64 1.22 -5.59 -16.32
CA ALA A 64 1.13 -6.92 -16.91
C ALA A 64 0.19 -7.86 -16.13
N SER A 65 -0.04 -7.58 -14.85
CA SER A 65 -0.97 -8.32 -13.98
C SER A 65 -2.38 -7.73 -13.93
N GLY A 66 -2.69 -6.73 -14.77
CA GLY A 66 -3.99 -6.07 -14.82
C GLY A 66 -4.25 -5.10 -13.67
N ILE A 67 -3.21 -4.56 -13.02
CA ILE A 67 -3.33 -3.60 -11.93
C ILE A 67 -2.67 -2.29 -12.35
N GLY A 68 -3.41 -1.19 -12.30
CA GLY A 68 -2.85 0.15 -12.51
C GLY A 68 -2.12 0.62 -11.22
N PRO A 69 -0.79 0.76 -11.24
CA PRO A 69 -0.03 1.13 -10.05
C PRO A 69 0.17 2.65 -9.94
N ILE A 70 -0.01 3.19 -8.74
CA ILE A 70 0.51 4.49 -8.32
C ILE A 70 1.29 4.22 -7.04
N ILE A 71 2.61 4.46 -7.08
CA ILE A 71 3.53 4.11 -5.99
C ILE A 71 4.06 5.39 -5.35
N TYR A 72 4.01 5.42 -4.02
CA TYR A 72 4.71 6.41 -3.23
C TYR A 72 5.25 5.73 -1.96
N THR A 73 6.32 5.00 -2.10
CA THR A 73 6.93 4.23 -1.00
C THR A 73 8.25 4.89 -0.63
N HIS A 74 8.47 5.10 0.65
CA HIS A 74 9.61 5.86 1.17
C HIS A 74 10.12 5.28 2.49
N PRO A 75 11.38 5.54 2.88
CA PRO A 75 11.86 5.17 4.20
C PRO A 75 11.11 5.90 5.30
N ILE A 76 10.93 5.22 6.44
CA ILE A 76 10.39 5.81 7.67
C ILE A 76 11.55 6.39 8.48
N GLY A 77 11.38 7.62 8.96
CA GLY A 77 12.36 8.30 9.78
C GLY A 77 11.75 8.97 11.00
N PHE A 78 12.54 9.84 11.62
CA PHE A 78 12.17 10.52 12.85
C PHE A 78 10.90 11.39 12.74
N HIS A 79 10.61 11.90 11.55
CA HIS A 79 9.43 12.74 11.28
C HIS A 79 8.39 12.07 10.38
N GLY A 80 8.34 10.73 10.36
CA GLY A 80 7.53 9.94 9.43
C GLY A 80 8.34 9.59 8.19
N HIS A 81 8.68 10.58 7.35
CA HIS A 81 9.53 10.37 6.19
C HIS A 81 11.01 10.36 6.57
N GLY A 82 11.74 9.32 6.16
CA GLY A 82 13.17 9.18 6.33
C GLY A 82 13.94 9.55 5.08
N ALA A 83 15.23 9.89 5.25
CA ALA A 83 16.15 10.00 4.13
C ALA A 83 16.46 8.61 3.54
N GLY A 84 16.64 8.53 2.23
CA GLY A 84 17.02 7.30 1.54
C GLY A 84 16.24 7.07 0.25
N THR A 85 16.03 5.82 -0.10
CA THR A 85 15.48 5.39 -1.37
C THR A 85 13.99 5.70 -1.46
N THR A 86 13.61 6.71 -2.23
CA THR A 86 12.20 7.02 -2.55
C THR A 86 11.78 6.24 -3.80
N ILE A 87 10.62 5.57 -3.73
CA ILE A 87 10.08 4.74 -4.82
C ILE A 87 8.78 5.38 -5.30
N GLY A 88 8.89 6.22 -6.33
CA GLY A 88 7.78 7.04 -6.82
C GLY A 88 7.36 8.16 -5.89
N MET A 89 6.49 9.00 -6.39
CA MET A 89 5.69 9.98 -5.65
C MET A 89 4.32 10.03 -6.31
N TRP A 90 3.30 10.44 -5.60
CA TRP A 90 1.93 10.45 -6.11
C TRP A 90 1.77 11.14 -7.49
N ASP A 91 2.62 12.14 -7.79
CA ASP A 91 2.67 12.93 -9.03
C ASP A 91 3.88 12.61 -9.92
N LYS A 92 4.81 11.71 -9.50
CA LYS A 92 6.05 11.37 -10.23
C LYS A 92 6.18 9.85 -10.39
N GLN A 93 5.40 9.33 -11.33
CA GLN A 93 5.35 7.89 -11.57
C GLN A 93 6.34 7.41 -12.67
N GLU A 94 7.04 8.32 -13.33
CA GLU A 94 8.07 7.96 -14.33
C GLU A 94 9.50 8.02 -13.74
N GLY A 95 9.63 8.46 -12.50
CA GLY A 95 10.87 8.55 -11.75
C GLY A 95 10.94 9.80 -10.88
N VAL A 96 11.69 9.71 -9.80
CA VAL A 96 11.92 10.80 -8.83
C VAL A 96 13.40 11.20 -8.95
N PRO A 97 13.73 12.27 -9.64
CA PRO A 97 15.14 12.73 -9.75
C PRO A 97 15.73 13.05 -8.38
N GLY A 98 16.94 12.60 -8.13
CA GLY A 98 17.61 12.75 -6.84
C GLY A 98 17.20 11.67 -5.85
N ASP A 99 16.08 11.83 -5.16
CA ASP A 99 15.66 10.90 -4.07
C ASP A 99 15.39 9.47 -4.57
N GLY A 100 14.90 9.32 -5.80
CA GLY A 100 14.69 8.02 -6.42
C GLY A 100 15.97 7.38 -6.99
N ASP A 101 17.06 8.15 -7.10
CA ASP A 101 18.35 7.65 -7.59
C ASP A 101 19.21 7.03 -6.48
N TYR A 102 18.78 7.16 -5.21
CA TYR A 102 19.45 6.50 -4.10
C TYR A 102 19.26 4.98 -4.16
N PRO A 103 20.33 4.21 -3.90
CA PRO A 103 20.24 2.77 -3.81
C PRO A 103 19.56 2.33 -2.52
N MET A 104 18.85 1.21 -2.59
CA MET A 104 18.25 0.58 -1.42
C MET A 104 19.33 -0.03 -0.51
N HIS A 105 19.17 0.19 0.78
CA HIS A 105 20.05 -0.35 1.81
C HIS A 105 19.34 -1.38 2.68
N GLN A 106 20.12 -2.30 3.21
CA GLN A 106 19.64 -3.23 4.24
C GLN A 106 19.28 -2.50 5.54
N ASN A 107 18.50 -3.16 6.38
CA ASN A 107 18.10 -2.66 7.70
C ASN A 107 17.34 -1.32 7.64
N THR A 108 16.46 -1.20 6.65
CA THR A 108 15.66 0.01 6.45
C THR A 108 14.18 -0.29 6.63
N ALA A 109 13.49 0.55 7.39
CA ALA A 109 12.04 0.54 7.50
C ALA A 109 11.44 1.44 6.39
N TYR A 110 10.35 0.97 5.80
CA TYR A 110 9.63 1.65 4.72
C TYR A 110 8.15 1.78 5.06
N SER A 111 7.54 2.90 4.69
CA SER A 111 6.11 2.96 4.45
C SER A 111 5.82 2.40 3.06
N ILE A 112 5.07 1.31 3.00
CA ILE A 112 4.63 0.68 1.75
C ILE A 112 3.32 1.35 1.34
N GLU A 113 3.45 2.57 0.86
CA GLU A 113 2.36 3.43 0.42
C GLU A 113 2.13 3.30 -1.08
N LEU A 114 0.89 3.03 -1.47
CA LEU A 114 0.52 2.88 -2.87
C LEU A 114 -0.99 2.98 -3.09
N THR A 115 -1.36 3.18 -4.35
CA THR A 115 -2.74 3.05 -4.84
C THR A 115 -2.78 2.04 -5.97
N ALA A 116 -3.60 1.01 -5.82
CA ALA A 116 -3.91 0.08 -6.90
C ALA A 116 -5.20 0.51 -7.59
N LEU A 117 -5.16 0.65 -8.92
CA LEU A 117 -6.35 0.77 -9.77
C LEU A 117 -6.75 -0.65 -10.15
N VAL A 118 -7.89 -1.10 -9.67
CA VAL A 118 -8.35 -2.49 -9.78
C VAL A 118 -9.72 -2.53 -10.45
N ASP A 119 -9.83 -3.30 -11.53
CA ASP A 119 -11.12 -3.55 -12.15
C ASP A 119 -12.00 -4.38 -11.22
N VAL A 120 -13.23 -3.95 -11.07
CA VAL A 120 -14.27 -4.60 -10.26
C VAL A 120 -15.50 -4.82 -11.13
N PRO A 121 -16.47 -5.67 -10.73
CA PRO A 121 -17.68 -5.89 -11.53
C PRO A 121 -18.39 -4.57 -11.87
N ASP A 122 -18.84 -4.41 -13.13
CA ASP A 122 -19.51 -3.21 -13.66
C ASP A 122 -20.75 -2.81 -12.86
N SER A 123 -21.42 -3.79 -12.23
CA SER A 123 -22.53 -3.53 -11.32
C SER A 123 -22.15 -2.67 -10.11
N TRP A 124 -20.84 -2.56 -9.82
CA TRP A 124 -20.30 -1.70 -8.78
C TRP A 124 -19.69 -0.42 -9.33
N SER A 125 -18.82 -0.52 -10.33
CA SER A 125 -18.17 0.62 -10.97
C SER A 125 -17.67 0.22 -12.37
N VAL A 126 -17.88 1.09 -13.34
CA VAL A 126 -17.32 0.95 -14.70
C VAL A 126 -15.86 1.46 -14.77
N GLU A 127 -15.46 2.27 -13.81
CA GLU A 127 -14.08 2.75 -13.68
C GLU A 127 -13.32 1.90 -12.65
N PRO A 128 -12.01 1.69 -12.86
CA PRO A 128 -11.18 0.98 -11.89
C PRO A 128 -11.27 1.58 -10.49
N MET A 129 -11.45 0.75 -9.49
CA MET A 129 -11.50 1.18 -8.10
C MET A 129 -10.10 1.54 -7.59
N LYS A 130 -10.00 2.69 -6.94
CA LYS A 130 -8.75 3.15 -6.29
C LYS A 130 -8.63 2.56 -4.90
N MET A 131 -7.79 1.56 -4.74
CA MET A 131 -7.48 0.95 -3.45
C MET A 131 -6.18 1.52 -2.91
N LYS A 132 -6.29 2.33 -1.85
CA LYS A 132 -5.14 2.93 -1.16
C LYS A 132 -4.77 2.06 0.03
N LEU A 133 -3.49 1.75 0.15
CA LEU A 133 -2.91 0.97 1.25
C LEU A 133 -1.60 1.60 1.68
N GLU A 134 -1.33 1.55 2.98
CA GLU A 134 -0.09 2.02 3.56
C GLU A 134 0.22 1.24 4.83
N GLN A 135 1.32 0.53 4.85
CA GLN A 135 1.78 -0.25 5.99
C GLN A 135 3.29 -0.17 6.16
N ASP A 136 3.71 -0.09 7.41
CA ASP A 136 5.12 -0.11 7.77
C ASP A 136 5.71 -1.51 7.59
N GLY A 137 6.84 -1.58 6.89
CA GLY A 137 7.59 -2.79 6.67
C GLY A 137 9.08 -2.60 6.90
N PHE A 138 9.79 -3.70 7.06
CA PHE A 138 11.22 -3.74 7.29
C PHE A 138 11.91 -4.64 6.27
N PHE A 139 12.96 -4.11 5.64
CA PHE A 139 13.82 -4.83 4.72
C PHE A 139 15.18 -5.06 5.37
N ASP A 140 15.53 -6.33 5.64
CA ASP A 140 16.79 -6.70 6.28
C ASP A 140 17.99 -6.82 5.30
N GLY A 141 17.71 -6.72 4.00
CA GLY A 141 18.67 -6.85 2.92
C GLY A 141 18.42 -8.08 2.05
N GLU A 142 17.73 -9.07 2.55
CA GLU A 142 17.33 -10.30 1.86
C GLU A 142 15.81 -10.49 1.87
N ASN A 143 15.19 -10.21 3.03
CA ASN A 143 13.77 -10.44 3.27
C ASN A 143 13.05 -9.14 3.61
N PHE A 144 11.82 -9.05 3.16
CA PHE A 144 10.90 -8.01 3.56
C PHE A 144 9.78 -8.58 4.45
N LYS A 145 9.41 -7.86 5.51
CA LYS A 145 8.26 -8.22 6.35
C LYS A 145 7.55 -6.97 6.88
N TYR A 146 6.22 -7.04 6.94
CA TYR A 146 5.43 -6.01 7.58
C TYR A 146 5.61 -6.06 9.10
N ILE A 147 5.84 -4.89 9.74
CA ILE A 147 6.15 -4.78 11.17
C ILE A 147 4.95 -5.19 12.02
N ALA A 148 3.77 -4.64 11.71
CA ALA A 148 2.51 -4.94 12.40
C ALA A 148 1.55 -5.82 11.56
N GLY A 149 2.06 -6.48 10.53
CA GLY A 149 1.26 -7.15 9.51
C GLY A 149 0.67 -6.17 8.50
N ARG A 150 -0.06 -6.70 7.50
CA ARG A 150 -0.77 -5.87 6.52
C ARG A 150 -2.26 -6.13 6.58
N GLN A 151 -3.04 -5.18 6.13
CA GLN A 151 -4.48 -5.33 6.04
C GLN A 151 -4.87 -6.28 4.90
N THR A 152 -5.50 -7.41 5.23
CA THR A 152 -6.04 -8.38 4.27
C THR A 152 -7.56 -8.48 4.30
N LYS A 153 -8.20 -7.79 5.25
CA LYS A 153 -9.65 -7.71 5.42
C LYS A 153 -10.04 -6.30 5.85
N TYR A 154 -11.21 -5.86 5.44
CA TYR A 154 -11.76 -4.61 5.94
C TYR A 154 -12.09 -4.69 7.43
N HIS A 155 -11.87 -3.62 8.15
CA HIS A 155 -12.53 -3.41 9.44
C HIS A 155 -14.02 -3.15 9.17
N ILE A 156 -14.89 -3.92 9.82
CA ILE A 156 -16.35 -3.76 9.67
C ILE A 156 -16.84 -2.87 10.81
N ILE A 157 -17.55 -1.81 10.43
CA ILE A 157 -18.25 -0.92 11.36
C ILE A 157 -19.74 -1.17 11.19
N ASP A 158 -20.38 -1.68 12.24
CA ASP A 158 -21.82 -1.84 12.32
C ASP A 158 -22.41 -0.64 13.08
N PRO A 159 -23.14 0.28 12.41
CA PRO A 159 -23.67 1.47 13.06
C PRO A 159 -24.78 1.15 14.08
N LYS A 160 -25.37 -0.07 14.05
CA LYS A 160 -26.39 -0.52 15.02
C LYS A 160 -25.79 -1.20 16.25
N ARG A 161 -24.52 -1.53 16.24
CA ARG A 161 -23.84 -2.17 17.35
C ARG A 161 -23.69 -1.21 18.53
N GLY A 162 -24.41 -1.48 19.62
CA GLY A 162 -24.42 -0.65 20.84
C GLY A 162 -25.52 0.39 20.89
N GLN A 163 -26.47 0.41 19.94
CA GLN A 163 -27.75 1.09 20.13
C GLN A 163 -28.62 0.22 21.02
N PRO A 164 -29.30 0.79 22.03
CA PRO A 164 -30.31 0.06 22.79
C PRO A 164 -31.43 -0.38 21.84
N ASP A 165 -31.92 -1.61 22.04
CA ASP A 165 -33.12 -2.08 21.33
C ASP A 165 -34.27 -1.10 21.61
N GLU A 166 -34.88 -0.53 20.56
CA GLU A 166 -36.07 0.31 20.64
C GLU A 166 -37.29 -0.48 21.02
#